data_45068e03ae721c4f82a7dc11dc59e3bf
#
_entry.id   45068e03ae721c4f82a7dc11dc59e3bf
#
_cell.length_a   1.000
_cell.length_b   1.000
_cell.length_c   1.000
_cell.angle_alpha   90.00
_cell.angle_beta   90.00
_cell.angle_gamma   90.00
#
_symmetry.space_group_name_H-M   'P 1'
#
loop_
_entity.id
_entity.type
_entity.pdbx_description
1 polymer ?
#
loop_
_entity_poly.entity_id
_entity_poly.type
_entity_poly.pdbx_seq_one_letter_code
_entity_poly.pdbx_strand_id
1 'polypeptide(L)'
;MNNEILWLIRLGLDQKLFSRDQVLTIVRMLGQDAALMDFAQKLIDEGAVTDVEKLEAIAGDAMARAAGGGPENNPLLEKSATPAAAPARPTAATTTGATPKFPFDQIGSLDDEALAEAMRQLLIDAGKYGASDLHLSAGSRPFVRKHRVLTPITDHTLTEKESLRLNTVLLAEHQKKIFLERRDYDLALALDAANRYRVNLMFHKWGASGSYRMVPSAMPKLDELGLRNLDAIRKLLSYHNGLILITGPVGAGKTTTLAAMVAELNEQRTDHIITVEDPIEVVQSPKGCNVTQREVGPHTKSFFTALKGALREDPDVIVIGELRDLETIEMAISASETGHLVIGTMHTSDAATTLNRLLDVFPPVQQTQIRASVAESLRGVVCQRLLPAIGGGLVVACEIMISNTAIQALIREGKTAGLRNVMETGVKEGMCIMENVVLEMYTQKKITKETALINVSTRNVRQKIEPASPPSTPPTGKA
;
A
#
# COMPACT_ATOMS: atom_id res chain seq x y z
N MET A 1 2.38 -9.19 35.89
CA MET A 1 2.27 -10.56 35.35
C MET A 1 2.78 -11.53 36.40
N ASN A 2 2.03 -12.62 36.69
CA ASN A 2 2.34 -13.62 37.69
C ASN A 2 3.66 -14.35 37.34
N ASN A 3 4.47 -14.72 38.35
CA ASN A 3 5.73 -15.45 38.19
C ASN A 3 5.55 -16.79 37.43
N GLU A 4 4.43 -17.46 37.64
CA GLU A 4 4.09 -18.71 36.97
C GLU A 4 3.98 -18.51 35.44
N ILE A 5 3.33 -17.43 35.00
CA ILE A 5 3.22 -17.09 33.55
C ILE A 5 4.59 -16.73 33.01
N LEU A 6 5.41 -15.98 33.73
CA LEU A 6 6.76 -15.65 33.30
C LEU A 6 7.62 -16.90 33.09
N TRP A 7 7.52 -17.89 33.99
CA TRP A 7 8.20 -19.17 33.83
C TRP A 7 7.62 -20.00 32.68
N LEU A 8 6.28 -20.04 32.51
CA LEU A 8 5.66 -20.72 31.39
C LEU A 8 6.16 -20.15 30.04
N ILE A 9 6.19 -18.82 29.93
CA ILE A 9 6.70 -18.13 28.75
C ILE A 9 8.16 -18.48 28.52
N ARG A 10 9.02 -18.44 29.55
CA ARG A 10 10.45 -18.77 29.45
C ARG A 10 10.65 -20.19 28.92
N LEU A 11 10.05 -21.17 29.59
CA LEU A 11 10.19 -22.57 29.24
C LEU A 11 9.61 -22.91 27.88
N GLY A 12 8.47 -22.31 27.51
CA GLY A 12 7.85 -22.52 26.19
C GLY A 12 8.63 -21.90 25.05
N LEU A 13 9.27 -20.74 25.25
CA LEU A 13 10.17 -20.13 24.27
C LEU A 13 11.45 -20.94 24.11
N ASP A 14 12.07 -21.40 25.22
CA ASP A 14 13.29 -22.21 25.21
C ASP A 14 13.06 -23.55 24.49
N GLN A 15 11.87 -24.14 24.65
CA GLN A 15 11.47 -25.39 23.95
C GLN A 15 10.80 -25.17 22.60
N LYS A 16 10.72 -23.93 22.11
CA LYS A 16 10.09 -23.57 20.83
C LYS A 16 8.65 -24.04 20.66
N LEU A 17 7.89 -24.11 21.76
CA LEU A 17 6.49 -24.53 21.76
C LEU A 17 5.57 -23.46 21.17
N PHE A 18 5.93 -22.20 21.35
CA PHE A 18 5.28 -21.02 20.78
C PHE A 18 6.31 -19.93 20.50
N SER A 19 5.91 -18.95 19.72
CA SER A 19 6.75 -17.77 19.41
C SER A 19 6.48 -16.62 20.37
N ARG A 20 7.43 -15.70 20.47
CA ARG A 20 7.30 -14.49 21.28
C ARG A 20 6.14 -13.60 20.83
N ASP A 21 5.89 -13.49 19.52
CA ASP A 21 4.81 -12.66 18.98
C ASP A 21 3.43 -13.22 19.33
N GLN A 22 3.29 -14.56 19.35
CA GLN A 22 2.07 -15.22 19.83
C GLN A 22 1.83 -14.92 21.31
N VAL A 23 2.87 -15.03 22.14
CA VAL A 23 2.79 -14.69 23.56
C VAL A 23 2.41 -13.24 23.79
N LEU A 24 3.03 -12.29 23.10
CA LEU A 24 2.71 -10.87 23.22
C LEU A 24 1.26 -10.56 22.82
N THR A 25 0.73 -11.27 21.84
CA THR A 25 -0.67 -11.16 21.44
C THR A 25 -1.61 -11.61 22.54
N ILE A 26 -1.33 -12.74 23.17
CA ILE A 26 -2.14 -13.29 24.26
C ILE A 26 -2.06 -12.42 25.52
N VAL A 27 -0.87 -11.92 25.87
CA VAL A 27 -0.70 -10.97 26.99
C VAL A 27 -1.53 -9.69 26.76
N ARG A 28 -1.64 -9.22 25.53
CA ARG A 28 -2.50 -8.05 25.20
C ARG A 28 -3.99 -8.36 25.35
N MET A 29 -4.42 -9.59 25.05
CA MET A 29 -5.83 -10.02 25.16
C MET A 29 -6.27 -10.23 26.62
N LEU A 30 -5.43 -10.85 27.44
CA LEU A 30 -5.78 -11.24 28.81
C LEU A 30 -5.38 -10.21 29.88
N GLY A 31 -4.49 -9.26 29.55
CA GLY A 31 -3.93 -8.31 30.50
C GLY A 31 -2.80 -8.91 31.36
N GLN A 32 -2.29 -8.10 32.33
CA GLN A 32 -1.13 -8.49 33.14
C GLN A 32 -1.48 -9.35 34.38
N ASP A 33 -2.75 -9.45 34.72
CA ASP A 33 -3.23 -10.12 35.94
C ASP A 33 -3.93 -11.45 35.67
N ALA A 34 -3.74 -12.04 34.49
CA ALA A 34 -4.31 -13.32 34.10
C ALA A 34 -3.82 -14.47 35.03
N ALA A 35 -4.65 -15.49 35.24
CA ALA A 35 -4.22 -16.73 35.89
C ALA A 35 -3.45 -17.63 34.89
N LEU A 36 -2.55 -18.48 35.39
CA LEU A 36 -1.74 -19.38 34.57
C LEU A 36 -2.60 -20.27 33.67
N MET A 37 -3.70 -20.82 34.22
CA MET A 37 -4.61 -21.68 33.46
C MET A 37 -5.31 -20.95 32.31
N ASP A 38 -5.77 -19.71 32.54
CA ASP A 38 -6.40 -18.90 31.52
C ASP A 38 -5.42 -18.57 30.39
N PHE A 39 -4.16 -18.31 30.77
CA PHE A 39 -3.09 -18.04 29.79
C PHE A 39 -2.75 -19.29 28.96
N ALA A 40 -2.63 -20.46 29.60
CA ALA A 40 -2.38 -21.72 28.90
C ALA A 40 -3.55 -22.10 27.99
N GLN A 41 -4.79 -21.97 28.48
CA GLN A 41 -5.98 -22.22 27.64
C GLN A 41 -6.02 -21.29 26.42
N LYS A 42 -5.70 -20.01 26.59
CA LYS A 42 -5.69 -19.07 25.51
C LYS A 42 -4.60 -19.36 24.46
N LEU A 43 -3.46 -19.93 24.86
CA LEU A 43 -2.42 -20.43 23.94
C LEU A 43 -2.96 -21.55 23.03
N ILE A 44 -3.83 -22.41 23.55
CA ILE A 44 -4.48 -23.48 22.82
C ILE A 44 -5.56 -22.92 21.89
N ASP A 45 -6.46 -22.08 22.40
CA ASP A 45 -7.60 -21.51 21.68
C ASP A 45 -7.17 -20.69 20.46
N GLU A 46 -6.07 -19.94 20.58
CA GLU A 46 -5.50 -19.15 19.49
C GLU A 46 -4.58 -19.98 18.55
N GLY A 47 -4.50 -21.29 18.75
CA GLY A 47 -3.68 -22.18 17.95
C GLY A 47 -2.18 -21.92 18.04
N ALA A 48 -1.72 -21.24 19.10
CA ALA A 48 -0.31 -20.99 19.35
C ALA A 48 0.44 -22.27 19.75
N VAL A 49 -0.28 -23.22 20.35
CA VAL A 49 0.22 -24.52 20.78
C VAL A 49 -0.70 -25.63 20.28
N THR A 50 -0.12 -26.63 19.63
CA THR A 50 -0.82 -27.83 19.13
C THR A 50 -0.54 -29.07 19.99
N ASP A 51 0.54 -29.06 20.76
CA ASP A 51 0.96 -30.14 21.65
C ASP A 51 0.55 -29.81 23.10
N VAL A 52 -0.67 -30.20 23.44
CA VAL A 52 -1.29 -29.88 24.74
C VAL A 52 -0.60 -30.60 25.88
N GLU A 53 -0.18 -31.86 25.69
CA GLU A 53 0.51 -32.66 26.74
C GLU A 53 1.84 -32.01 27.14
N LYS A 54 2.55 -31.47 26.14
CA LYS A 54 3.81 -30.76 26.39
C LYS A 54 3.59 -29.41 27.06
N LEU A 55 2.49 -28.71 26.73
CA LEU A 55 2.13 -27.47 27.42
C LEU A 55 1.79 -27.70 28.88
N GLU A 56 1.05 -28.77 29.21
CA GLU A 56 0.70 -29.15 30.57
C GLU A 56 1.95 -29.50 31.39
N ALA A 57 2.88 -30.25 30.83
CA ALA A 57 4.15 -30.58 31.49
C ALA A 57 4.95 -29.30 31.82
N ILE A 58 5.05 -28.37 30.86
CA ILE A 58 5.75 -27.09 31.08
C ILE A 58 5.01 -26.20 32.09
N ALA A 59 3.68 -26.21 32.09
CA ALA A 59 2.90 -25.47 33.09
C ALA A 59 3.13 -25.99 34.50
N GLY A 60 3.24 -27.31 34.69
CA GLY A 60 3.61 -27.93 35.96
C GLY A 60 5.02 -27.50 36.43
N ASP A 61 6.00 -27.54 35.54
CA ASP A 61 7.37 -27.04 35.81
C ASP A 61 7.39 -25.54 36.12
N ALA A 62 6.59 -24.75 35.45
CA ALA A 62 6.47 -23.31 35.68
C ALA A 62 5.93 -23.00 37.08
N MET A 63 4.90 -23.72 37.53
CA MET A 63 4.36 -23.61 38.89
C MET A 63 5.41 -23.99 39.97
N ALA A 64 6.13 -25.07 39.74
CA ALA A 64 7.17 -25.53 40.70
C ALA A 64 8.29 -24.48 40.82
N ARG A 65 8.73 -23.87 39.74
CA ARG A 65 9.79 -22.85 39.75
C ARG A 65 9.32 -21.50 40.28
N ALA A 66 8.05 -21.14 40.06
CA ALA A 66 7.48 -19.89 40.54
C ALA A 66 7.44 -19.79 42.08
N ALA A 67 7.42 -20.92 42.80
CA ALA A 67 7.52 -20.97 44.24
C ALA A 67 8.87 -20.43 44.80
N GLY A 68 9.94 -20.44 43.98
CA GLY A 68 11.24 -19.87 44.27
C GLY A 68 11.44 -18.42 43.78
N GLY A 69 10.44 -17.82 43.12
CA GLY A 69 10.50 -16.48 42.52
C GLY A 69 10.36 -16.49 41.01
N GLY A 70 10.33 -15.30 40.38
CA GLY A 70 10.31 -15.15 38.93
C GLY A 70 11.67 -15.47 38.27
N PRO A 71 11.72 -15.68 36.94
CA PRO A 71 12.97 -15.86 36.22
C PRO A 71 13.88 -14.62 36.36
N GLU A 72 15.20 -14.81 36.46
CA GLU A 72 16.20 -13.74 36.68
C GLU A 72 16.07 -12.59 35.66
N ASN A 73 15.66 -12.91 34.44
CA ASN A 73 15.36 -11.94 33.40
C ASN A 73 13.92 -12.12 32.91
N ASN A 74 13.23 -11.00 32.65
CA ASN A 74 11.89 -11.05 32.08
C ASN A 74 11.97 -11.55 30.63
N PRO A 75 11.38 -12.74 30.32
CA PRO A 75 11.49 -13.36 28.98
C PRO A 75 10.86 -12.51 27.86
N LEU A 76 10.03 -11.53 28.21
CA LEU A 76 9.44 -10.58 27.27
C LEU A 76 10.34 -9.36 27.00
N LEU A 77 11.36 -9.10 27.82
CA LEU A 77 12.30 -7.99 27.68
C LEU A 77 13.66 -8.44 27.12
N GLU A 78 14.00 -9.71 27.16
CA GLU A 78 15.23 -10.22 26.55
C GLU A 78 15.20 -9.97 25.03
N LYS A 79 16.18 -9.23 24.50
CA LYS A 79 16.40 -9.16 23.04
C LYS A 79 16.70 -10.57 22.56
N SER A 80 15.92 -11.08 21.59
CA SER A 80 16.20 -12.37 20.96
C SER A 80 17.66 -12.42 20.56
N ALA A 81 18.38 -13.49 20.97
CA ALA A 81 19.70 -13.78 20.47
C ALA A 81 19.63 -13.78 18.93
N THR A 82 20.48 -13.00 18.33
CA THR A 82 20.61 -12.84 16.86
C THR A 82 20.66 -14.24 16.23
N PRO A 83 19.77 -14.58 15.29
CA PRO A 83 19.93 -15.80 14.52
C PRO A 83 21.24 -15.70 13.76
N ALA A 84 22.03 -16.78 13.77
CA ALA A 84 23.24 -16.90 12.99
C ALA A 84 23.01 -16.38 11.56
N ALA A 85 23.95 -15.56 11.08
CA ALA A 85 23.90 -14.87 9.81
C ALA A 85 23.35 -15.76 8.68
N ALA A 86 22.20 -15.37 8.14
CA ALA A 86 21.73 -15.87 6.87
C ALA A 86 22.76 -15.51 5.78
N PRO A 87 22.97 -16.37 4.77
CA PRO A 87 23.96 -16.09 3.72
C PRO A 87 23.65 -14.76 3.05
N ALA A 88 24.71 -13.98 2.82
CA ALA A 88 24.69 -12.64 2.25
C ALA A 88 23.78 -12.59 1.01
N ARG A 89 22.77 -11.72 1.06
CA ARG A 89 21.95 -11.37 -0.11
C ARG A 89 22.88 -10.77 -1.19
N PRO A 90 22.70 -11.15 -2.46
CA PRO A 90 23.39 -10.44 -3.53
C PRO A 90 22.96 -8.98 -3.51
N THR A 91 23.93 -8.11 -3.45
CA THR A 91 23.81 -6.66 -3.47
C THR A 91 23.15 -6.21 -4.78
N ALA A 92 21.91 -5.73 -4.69
CA ALA A 92 21.38 -4.86 -5.73
C ALA A 92 22.25 -3.61 -5.81
N ALA A 93 22.47 -3.12 -7.02
CA ALA A 93 23.34 -2.02 -7.35
C ALA A 93 23.25 -0.87 -6.34
N THR A 94 24.33 -0.61 -5.68
CA THR A 94 24.49 0.38 -4.62
C THR A 94 24.59 1.77 -5.26
N THR A 95 23.53 2.54 -5.24
CA THR A 95 23.67 4.00 -5.18
C THR A 95 24.00 4.34 -3.73
N THR A 96 25.29 4.40 -3.42
CA THR A 96 25.80 4.78 -2.10
C THR A 96 25.73 6.30 -1.95
N GLY A 97 24.56 6.83 -1.62
CA GLY A 97 24.47 8.15 -1.02
C GLY A 97 24.97 8.07 0.44
N ALA A 98 25.79 9.03 0.87
CA ALA A 98 26.14 9.18 2.28
C ALA A 98 24.87 9.44 3.11
N THR A 99 24.87 9.04 4.39
CA THR A 99 23.78 9.37 5.33
C THR A 99 23.51 10.88 5.29
N PRO A 100 22.24 11.32 5.18
CA PRO A 100 21.90 12.75 5.13
C PRO A 100 22.53 13.50 6.30
N LYS A 101 23.19 14.62 6.01
CA LYS A 101 23.81 15.46 7.02
C LYS A 101 22.99 16.73 7.23
N PHE A 102 22.78 17.09 8.48
CA PHE A 102 22.08 18.31 8.86
C PHE A 102 22.60 18.78 10.22
N PRO A 103 22.78 20.10 10.46
CA PRO A 103 23.26 20.63 11.72
C PRO A 103 22.15 20.68 12.78
N PHE A 104 21.71 19.49 13.27
CA PHE A 104 20.60 19.38 14.22
C PHE A 104 20.85 20.12 15.55
N ASP A 105 22.09 20.25 15.96
CA ASP A 105 22.53 21.01 17.15
C ASP A 105 22.43 22.52 16.99
N GLN A 106 22.30 23.03 15.77
CA GLN A 106 22.29 24.46 15.46
C GLN A 106 20.90 24.99 15.08
N ILE A 107 19.84 24.17 15.13
CA ILE A 107 18.48 24.57 14.74
C ILE A 107 18.02 25.85 15.47
N GLY A 108 18.41 26.00 16.73
CA GLY A 108 18.03 27.18 17.54
C GLY A 108 18.77 28.45 17.17
N SER A 109 19.98 28.36 16.60
CA SER A 109 20.85 29.49 16.30
C SER A 109 20.81 29.97 14.84
N LEU A 110 20.41 29.09 13.90
CA LEU A 110 20.23 29.47 12.50
C LEU A 110 19.07 30.46 12.34
N ASP A 111 19.22 31.44 11.46
CA ASP A 111 18.07 32.24 11.00
C ASP A 111 17.13 31.40 10.12
N ASP A 112 15.97 31.94 9.76
CA ASP A 112 14.96 31.18 9.04
C ASP A 112 15.37 30.89 7.57
N GLU A 113 16.19 31.73 6.96
CA GLU A 113 16.68 31.54 5.59
C GLU A 113 17.73 30.41 5.53
N ALA A 114 18.71 30.45 6.43
CA ALA A 114 19.72 29.40 6.54
C ALA A 114 19.10 28.05 6.95
N LEU A 115 18.11 28.07 7.85
CA LEU A 115 17.39 26.87 8.25
C LEU A 115 16.56 26.29 7.10
N ALA A 116 15.90 27.14 6.30
CA ALA A 116 15.14 26.73 5.14
C ALA A 116 16.05 26.06 4.10
N GLU A 117 17.23 26.64 3.83
CA GLU A 117 18.19 26.07 2.89
C GLU A 117 18.76 24.74 3.40
N ALA A 118 19.12 24.65 4.66
CA ALA A 118 19.56 23.39 5.28
C ALA A 118 18.46 22.31 5.21
N MET A 119 17.18 22.68 5.43
CA MET A 119 16.07 21.75 5.33
C MET A 119 15.82 21.28 3.89
N ARG A 120 15.95 22.15 2.89
CA ARG A 120 15.89 21.75 1.47
C ARG A 120 17.00 20.73 1.16
N GLN A 121 18.22 21.03 1.60
CA GLN A 121 19.37 20.12 1.37
C GLN A 121 19.18 18.78 2.07
N LEU A 122 18.64 18.75 3.31
CA LEU A 122 18.32 17.52 4.03
C LEU A 122 17.34 16.63 3.25
N LEU A 123 16.29 17.23 2.71
CA LEU A 123 15.28 16.52 1.91
C LEU A 123 15.89 15.94 0.63
N ILE A 124 16.70 16.72 -0.09
CA ILE A 124 17.40 16.27 -1.30
C ILE A 124 18.38 15.12 -0.97
N ASP A 125 19.14 15.24 0.09
CA ASP A 125 20.12 14.22 0.49
C ASP A 125 19.45 12.94 1.00
N ALA A 126 18.30 13.04 1.67
CA ALA A 126 17.50 11.88 2.03
C ALA A 126 17.01 11.12 0.77
N GLY A 127 16.59 11.83 -0.28
CA GLY A 127 16.25 11.25 -1.58
C GLY A 127 17.46 10.56 -2.23
N LYS A 128 18.61 11.21 -2.29
CA LYS A 128 19.88 10.64 -2.82
C LYS A 128 20.36 9.43 -2.01
N TYR A 129 20.11 9.41 -0.71
CA TYR A 129 20.39 8.28 0.15
C TYR A 129 19.52 7.06 -0.19
N GLY A 130 18.42 7.26 -0.91
CA GLY A 130 17.43 6.22 -1.27
C GLY A 130 16.40 5.99 -0.18
N ALA A 131 16.13 7.00 0.64
CA ALA A 131 15.02 6.98 1.57
C ALA A 131 13.68 7.09 0.83
N SER A 132 12.65 6.42 1.32
CA SER A 132 11.27 6.61 0.87
C SER A 132 10.56 7.70 1.67
N ASP A 133 10.92 7.85 2.94
CA ASP A 133 10.31 8.84 3.84
C ASP A 133 11.37 9.39 4.81
N LEU A 134 11.28 10.68 5.12
CA LEU A 134 11.97 11.35 6.22
C LEU A 134 10.94 11.72 7.29
N HIS A 135 11.28 11.51 8.54
CA HIS A 135 10.43 11.85 9.69
C HIS A 135 11.14 12.77 10.67
N LEU A 136 10.49 13.90 10.97
CA LEU A 136 10.94 14.91 11.92
C LEU A 136 9.86 15.10 12.99
N SER A 137 10.08 14.54 14.18
CA SER A 137 9.06 14.50 15.24
C SER A 137 9.62 14.98 16.57
N ALA A 138 8.89 15.82 17.27
CA ALA A 138 9.24 16.28 18.62
C ALA A 138 9.39 15.09 19.58
N GLY A 139 10.39 15.12 20.45
CA GLY A 139 10.72 14.03 21.38
C GLY A 139 11.31 12.79 20.74
N SER A 140 11.70 12.84 19.46
CA SER A 140 12.29 11.73 18.72
C SER A 140 13.56 12.16 17.98
N ARG A 141 14.45 11.22 17.74
CA ARG A 141 15.58 11.42 16.82
C ARG A 141 15.03 11.44 15.38
N PRO A 142 15.43 12.38 14.52
CA PRO A 142 15.17 12.33 13.09
C PRO A 142 15.54 10.98 12.48
N PHE A 143 14.66 10.41 11.67
CA PHE A 143 14.89 9.12 11.04
C PHE A 143 14.35 9.08 9.61
N VAL A 144 14.93 8.20 8.81
CA VAL A 144 14.47 7.89 7.46
C VAL A 144 13.96 6.46 7.37
N ARG A 145 13.05 6.23 6.43
CA ARG A 145 12.66 4.89 6.00
C ARG A 145 13.42 4.53 4.74
N LYS A 146 14.21 3.46 4.79
CA LYS A 146 14.91 2.91 3.62
C LYS A 146 14.70 1.41 3.56
N HIS A 147 14.27 0.86 2.43
CA HIS A 147 13.97 -0.57 2.27
C HIS A 147 13.04 -1.13 3.37
N ARG A 148 12.02 -0.36 3.77
CA ARG A 148 11.06 -0.67 4.87
C ARG A 148 11.68 -0.67 6.27
N VAL A 149 12.95 -0.33 6.43
CA VAL A 149 13.64 -0.22 7.72
C VAL A 149 13.71 1.25 8.14
N LEU A 150 13.42 1.52 9.42
CA LEU A 150 13.60 2.84 10.03
C LEU A 150 15.03 2.98 10.52
N THR A 151 15.72 4.02 10.08
CA THR A 151 17.13 4.29 10.45
C THR A 151 17.24 5.73 10.95
N PRO A 152 17.67 5.95 12.21
CA PRO A 152 18.00 7.29 12.69
C PRO A 152 19.15 7.89 11.87
N ILE A 153 19.07 9.18 11.58
CA ILE A 153 20.10 9.91 10.83
C ILE A 153 20.99 10.77 11.73
N THR A 154 20.66 10.87 13.00
CA THR A 154 21.38 11.59 14.05
C THR A 154 21.06 11.02 15.43
N ASP A 155 21.89 11.32 16.44
CA ASP A 155 21.62 11.04 17.85
C ASP A 155 20.87 12.20 18.56
N HIS A 156 20.75 13.36 17.90
CA HIS A 156 20.01 14.52 18.42
C HIS A 156 18.52 14.20 18.50
N THR A 157 17.92 14.48 19.67
CA THR A 157 16.45 14.37 19.88
C THR A 157 15.83 15.73 19.75
N LEU A 158 14.89 15.89 18.81
CA LEU A 158 14.24 17.16 18.55
C LEU A 158 13.39 17.60 19.75
N THR A 159 13.60 18.83 20.21
CA THR A 159 12.68 19.49 21.13
C THR A 159 11.39 19.91 20.41
N GLU A 160 10.35 20.27 21.17
CA GLU A 160 9.09 20.79 20.62
C GLU A 160 9.32 22.01 19.71
N LYS A 161 10.15 22.95 20.17
CA LYS A 161 10.46 24.18 19.41
C LYS A 161 11.23 23.89 18.11
N GLU A 162 12.23 23.04 18.16
CA GLU A 162 13.01 22.63 16.99
C GLU A 162 12.16 21.91 15.96
N SER A 163 11.36 20.94 16.41
CA SER A 163 10.47 20.19 15.51
C SER A 163 9.43 21.10 14.86
N LEU A 164 8.80 22.01 15.61
CA LEU A 164 7.86 22.97 15.05
C LEU A 164 8.55 23.85 13.99
N ARG A 165 9.73 24.39 14.31
CA ARG A 165 10.49 25.26 13.41
C ARG A 165 10.90 24.56 12.12
N LEU A 166 11.44 23.33 12.20
CA LEU A 166 11.80 22.51 11.03
C LEU A 166 10.59 22.21 10.14
N ASN A 167 9.47 21.83 10.75
CA ASN A 167 8.27 21.46 10.02
C ASN A 167 7.49 22.64 9.43
N THR A 168 7.83 23.88 9.81
CA THR A 168 7.15 25.08 9.30
C THR A 168 8.04 25.99 8.47
N VAL A 169 9.36 25.83 8.47
CA VAL A 169 10.32 26.74 7.80
C VAL A 169 10.15 26.80 6.29
N LEU A 170 9.66 25.73 5.65
CA LEU A 170 9.43 25.67 4.20
C LEU A 170 7.98 26.00 3.81
N LEU A 171 7.10 26.29 4.77
CA LEU A 171 5.70 26.61 4.51
C LEU A 171 5.55 28.09 4.16
N ALA A 172 4.66 28.39 3.21
CA ALA A 172 4.16 29.75 3.03
C ALA A 172 3.33 30.18 4.25
N GLU A 173 3.26 31.48 4.53
CA GLU A 173 2.58 32.00 5.71
C GLU A 173 1.13 31.53 5.86
N HIS A 174 0.38 31.45 4.74
CA HIS A 174 -0.99 30.94 4.78
C HIS A 174 -1.05 29.45 5.15
N GLN A 175 -0.10 28.62 4.66
CA GLN A 175 -0.01 27.18 4.99
C GLN A 175 0.36 26.99 6.47
N LYS A 176 1.32 27.77 6.96
CA LYS A 176 1.72 27.77 8.36
C LYS A 176 0.54 28.11 9.27
N LYS A 177 -0.26 29.11 8.90
CA LYS A 177 -1.48 29.48 9.64
C LYS A 177 -2.49 28.32 9.66
N ILE A 178 -2.75 27.69 8.51
CA ILE A 178 -3.65 26.53 8.43
C ILE A 178 -3.17 25.39 9.33
N PHE A 179 -1.88 25.05 9.29
CA PHE A 179 -1.32 23.99 10.13
C PHE A 179 -1.45 24.30 11.63
N LEU A 180 -1.14 25.54 12.04
CA LEU A 180 -1.24 25.95 13.45
C LEU A 180 -2.69 25.97 13.97
N GLU A 181 -3.66 26.26 13.10
CA GLU A 181 -5.08 26.25 13.44
C GLU A 181 -5.66 24.82 13.47
N ARG A 182 -5.40 24.01 12.43
CA ARG A 182 -6.01 22.69 12.25
C ARG A 182 -5.30 21.57 13.00
N ARG A 183 -4.03 21.77 13.34
CA ARG A 183 -3.15 20.80 13.99
C ARG A 183 -2.85 19.56 13.13
N ASP A 184 -3.34 19.50 11.91
CA ASP A 184 -3.13 18.46 10.90
C ASP A 184 -3.19 19.10 9.52
N TYR A 185 -2.19 18.78 8.66
CA TYR A 185 -2.11 19.39 7.34
C TYR A 185 -1.35 18.49 6.36
N ASP A 186 -2.04 18.08 5.30
CA ASP A 186 -1.45 17.40 4.14
C ASP A 186 -1.15 18.42 3.05
N LEU A 187 0.05 18.33 2.43
CA LEU A 187 0.43 19.19 1.32
C LEU A 187 1.44 18.51 0.40
N ALA A 188 1.48 18.96 -0.86
CA ALA A 188 2.58 18.69 -1.77
C ALA A 188 3.64 19.81 -1.62
N LEU A 189 4.89 19.42 -1.39
CA LEU A 189 6.03 20.33 -1.36
C LEU A 189 6.91 20.06 -2.59
N ALA A 190 7.10 21.06 -3.43
CA ALA A 190 8.04 21.00 -4.56
C ALA A 190 9.21 21.95 -4.26
N LEU A 191 10.43 21.43 -4.16
CA LEU A 191 11.63 22.25 -4.06
C LEU A 191 12.09 22.69 -5.45
N ASP A 192 11.97 21.77 -6.42
CA ASP A 192 12.22 21.99 -7.84
C ASP A 192 11.45 20.93 -8.66
N ALA A 193 11.68 20.86 -9.96
CA ALA A 193 11.03 19.90 -10.85
C ALA A 193 11.36 18.43 -10.51
N ALA A 194 12.56 18.16 -9.95
CA ALA A 194 13.05 16.82 -9.65
C ALA A 194 12.79 16.40 -8.18
N ASN A 195 12.66 17.35 -7.27
CA ASN A 195 12.57 17.10 -5.84
C ASN A 195 11.19 17.50 -5.31
N ARG A 196 10.30 16.53 -5.26
CA ARG A 196 8.91 16.69 -4.79
C ARG A 196 8.63 15.74 -3.63
N TYR A 197 7.76 16.19 -2.72
CA TYR A 197 7.45 15.49 -1.48
C TYR A 197 5.96 15.58 -1.20
N ARG A 198 5.36 14.47 -0.79
CA ARG A 198 4.07 14.48 -0.10
C ARG A 198 4.37 14.62 1.38
N VAL A 199 3.84 15.66 1.98
CA VAL A 199 4.12 16.03 3.38
C VAL A 199 2.83 15.95 4.18
N ASN A 200 2.87 15.22 5.29
CA ASN A 200 1.85 15.29 6.34
C ASN A 200 2.49 15.91 7.58
N LEU A 201 1.87 16.97 8.08
CA LEU A 201 2.22 17.63 9.32
C LEU A 201 1.12 17.41 10.34
N MET A 202 1.47 17.05 11.58
CA MET A 202 0.51 16.84 12.65
C MET A 202 1.07 17.30 14.00
N PHE A 203 0.18 17.56 14.96
CA PHE A 203 0.55 17.70 16.34
C PHE A 203 0.26 16.42 17.12
N HIS A 204 1.16 16.07 18.02
CA HIS A 204 0.98 15.01 18.99
C HIS A 204 1.40 15.48 20.40
N LYS A 205 1.36 14.58 21.40
CA LYS A 205 1.57 14.97 22.81
C LYS A 205 2.91 15.65 23.11
N TRP A 206 3.93 15.48 22.27
CA TRP A 206 5.26 16.05 22.44
C TRP A 206 5.52 17.29 21.57
N GLY A 207 4.60 17.65 20.68
CA GLY A 207 4.72 18.79 19.78
C GLY A 207 4.43 18.43 18.31
N ALA A 208 5.01 19.20 17.39
CA ALA A 208 4.81 18.99 15.96
C ALA A 208 5.57 17.76 15.45
N SER A 209 5.05 17.14 14.40
CA SER A 209 5.68 16.07 13.64
C SER A 209 5.46 16.27 12.14
N GLY A 210 6.46 15.98 11.33
CA GLY A 210 6.37 15.97 9.87
C GLY A 210 6.85 14.66 9.30
N SER A 211 6.09 14.15 8.34
CA SER A 211 6.44 13.00 7.50
C SER A 211 6.57 13.48 6.06
N TYR A 212 7.75 13.34 5.49
CA TYR A 212 8.11 13.79 4.15
C TYR A 212 8.34 12.56 3.27
N ARG A 213 7.37 12.21 2.44
CA ARG A 213 7.51 11.13 1.47
C ARG A 213 8.11 11.64 0.19
N MET A 214 9.23 11.04 -0.23
CA MET A 214 9.89 11.33 -1.50
C MET A 214 9.01 10.84 -2.65
N VAL A 215 8.70 11.75 -3.57
CA VAL A 215 7.99 11.42 -4.81
C VAL A 215 9.03 11.24 -5.92
N PRO A 216 9.05 10.09 -6.62
CA PRO A 216 9.98 9.88 -7.70
C PRO A 216 9.87 10.96 -8.78
N SER A 217 10.98 11.56 -9.17
CA SER A 217 11.02 12.60 -10.21
C SER A 217 10.89 12.03 -11.63
N ALA A 218 11.38 10.82 -11.84
CA ALA A 218 11.26 10.11 -13.10
C ALA A 218 10.07 9.15 -13.04
N MET A 219 9.11 9.36 -13.92
CA MET A 219 8.00 8.43 -14.11
C MET A 219 8.49 7.26 -14.94
N PRO A 220 8.38 6.01 -14.46
CA PRO A 220 8.65 4.85 -15.30
C PRO A 220 7.65 4.82 -16.44
N LYS A 221 8.13 4.46 -17.63
CA LYS A 221 7.26 4.23 -18.79
C LYS A 221 6.34 3.04 -18.53
N LEU A 222 5.22 2.99 -19.22
CA LEU A 222 4.25 1.90 -19.06
C LEU A 222 4.90 0.52 -19.27
N ASP A 223 5.87 0.41 -20.21
CA ASP A 223 6.65 -0.80 -20.48
C ASP A 223 7.56 -1.22 -19.31
N GLU A 224 8.01 -0.28 -18.51
CA GLU A 224 8.93 -0.51 -17.38
C GLU A 224 8.22 -0.98 -16.10
N LEU A 225 6.89 -0.84 -16.03
CA LEU A 225 6.11 -1.22 -14.85
C LEU A 225 6.01 -2.74 -14.63
N GLY A 226 6.35 -3.53 -15.66
CA GLY A 226 6.21 -4.99 -15.59
C GLY A 226 4.76 -5.48 -15.58
N LEU A 227 3.83 -4.63 -16.02
CA LEU A 227 2.44 -5.02 -16.22
C LEU A 227 2.32 -6.08 -17.30
N ARG A 228 1.40 -7.04 -17.09
CA ARG A 228 1.09 -8.05 -18.08
C ARG A 228 0.15 -7.48 -19.15
N ASN A 229 0.22 -8.05 -20.36
CA ASN A 229 -0.69 -7.75 -21.48
C ASN A 229 -0.77 -6.24 -21.79
N LEU A 230 0.37 -5.60 -21.95
CA LEU A 230 0.46 -4.16 -22.25
C LEU A 230 -0.36 -3.76 -23.49
N ASP A 231 -0.46 -4.62 -24.50
CA ASP A 231 -1.28 -4.36 -25.69
C ASP A 231 -2.77 -4.23 -25.34
N ALA A 232 -3.26 -5.02 -24.39
CA ALA A 232 -4.63 -4.88 -23.89
C ALA A 232 -4.83 -3.55 -23.16
N ILE A 233 -3.85 -3.12 -22.36
CA ILE A 233 -3.88 -1.81 -21.68
C ILE A 233 -3.83 -0.67 -22.71
N ARG A 234 -2.94 -0.73 -23.70
CA ARG A 234 -2.86 0.25 -24.78
C ARG A 234 -4.15 0.30 -25.60
N LYS A 235 -4.78 -0.85 -25.84
CA LYS A 235 -6.11 -0.91 -26.46
C LYS A 235 -7.16 -0.17 -25.62
N LEU A 236 -7.13 -0.31 -24.28
CA LEU A 236 -8.01 0.49 -23.43
C LEU A 236 -7.75 1.98 -23.56
N LEU A 237 -6.49 2.40 -23.65
CA LEU A 237 -6.10 3.80 -23.84
C LEU A 237 -6.42 4.34 -25.25
N SER A 238 -6.67 3.50 -26.24
CA SER A 238 -7.02 3.93 -27.60
C SER A 238 -8.48 4.33 -27.76
N TYR A 239 -9.36 4.05 -26.79
CA TYR A 239 -10.74 4.51 -26.82
C TYR A 239 -10.83 6.05 -26.71
N HIS A 240 -11.79 6.63 -27.40
CA HIS A 240 -12.08 8.07 -27.29
C HIS A 240 -13.05 8.38 -26.13
N ASN A 241 -13.85 7.41 -25.73
CA ASN A 241 -14.80 7.55 -24.63
C ASN A 241 -14.93 6.27 -23.84
N GLY A 242 -15.50 6.38 -22.66
CA GLY A 242 -15.81 5.27 -21.77
C GLY A 242 -15.03 5.34 -20.46
N LEU A 243 -15.25 4.37 -19.59
CA LEU A 243 -14.70 4.30 -18.24
C LEU A 243 -13.64 3.22 -18.15
N ILE A 244 -12.46 3.57 -17.67
CA ILE A 244 -11.37 2.65 -17.31
C ILE A 244 -11.13 2.77 -15.81
N LEU A 245 -11.08 1.64 -15.10
CA LEU A 245 -10.83 1.59 -13.67
C LEU A 245 -9.51 0.92 -13.36
N ILE A 246 -8.66 1.59 -12.57
CA ILE A 246 -7.42 1.03 -12.04
C ILE A 246 -7.62 0.78 -10.56
N THR A 247 -7.52 -0.47 -10.12
CA THR A 247 -7.88 -0.84 -8.76
C THR A 247 -6.78 -1.64 -8.04
N GLY A 248 -6.91 -1.77 -6.75
CA GLY A 248 -5.96 -2.49 -5.91
C GLY A 248 -5.87 -1.91 -4.50
N PRO A 249 -5.32 -2.65 -3.55
CA PRO A 249 -5.13 -2.17 -2.17
C PRO A 249 -4.22 -0.94 -2.10
N VAL A 250 -4.15 -0.33 -0.92
CA VAL A 250 -3.19 0.75 -0.65
C VAL A 250 -1.76 0.24 -0.90
N GLY A 251 -0.95 1.02 -1.60
CA GLY A 251 0.41 0.63 -1.96
C GLY A 251 0.51 -0.39 -3.10
N ALA A 252 -0.56 -0.61 -3.87
CA ALA A 252 -0.54 -1.49 -5.06
C ALA A 252 0.12 -0.86 -6.30
N GLY A 253 0.53 0.41 -6.25
CA GLY A 253 1.15 1.12 -7.36
C GLY A 253 0.15 1.76 -8.34
N LYS A 254 -1.12 1.93 -7.96
CA LYS A 254 -2.17 2.53 -8.82
C LYS A 254 -1.79 3.89 -9.37
N THR A 255 -1.32 4.80 -8.50
CA THR A 255 -0.90 6.15 -8.88
C THR A 255 0.21 6.12 -9.92
N THR A 256 1.20 5.24 -9.75
CA THR A 256 2.30 5.06 -10.70
C THR A 256 1.79 4.56 -12.05
N THR A 257 0.89 3.59 -12.05
CA THR A 257 0.28 3.07 -13.29
C THR A 257 -0.60 4.12 -13.97
N LEU A 258 -1.42 4.84 -13.19
CA LEU A 258 -2.26 5.93 -13.70
C LEU A 258 -1.40 7.01 -14.37
N ALA A 259 -0.34 7.45 -13.71
CA ALA A 259 0.54 8.48 -14.23
C ALA A 259 1.33 8.01 -15.47
N ALA A 260 1.73 6.72 -15.52
CA ALA A 260 2.34 6.14 -16.73
C ALA A 260 1.35 6.04 -17.90
N MET A 261 0.08 5.73 -17.63
CA MET A 261 -0.98 5.77 -18.66
C MET A 261 -1.22 7.18 -19.18
N VAL A 262 -1.24 8.18 -18.30
CA VAL A 262 -1.33 9.60 -18.70
C VAL A 262 -0.13 10.01 -19.54
N ALA A 263 1.08 9.60 -19.15
CA ALA A 263 2.29 9.87 -19.92
C ALA A 263 2.26 9.23 -21.32
N GLU A 264 1.77 7.99 -21.44
CA GLU A 264 1.58 7.29 -22.71
C GLU A 264 0.58 8.03 -23.61
N LEU A 265 -0.59 8.44 -23.06
CA LEU A 265 -1.57 9.26 -23.80
C LEU A 265 -0.98 10.60 -24.25
N ASN A 266 -0.24 11.28 -23.35
CA ASN A 266 0.40 12.55 -23.62
C ASN A 266 1.48 12.48 -24.71
N GLU A 267 2.10 11.31 -24.90
CA GLU A 267 3.08 11.08 -25.97
C GLU A 267 2.43 10.70 -27.32
N GLN A 268 1.29 9.99 -27.29
CA GLN A 268 0.72 9.38 -28.49
C GLN A 268 -0.49 10.12 -29.07
N ARG A 269 -1.14 11.00 -28.28
CA ARG A 269 -2.36 11.69 -28.67
C ARG A 269 -2.17 13.22 -28.74
N THR A 270 -3.17 13.92 -29.22
CA THR A 270 -3.22 15.39 -29.33
C THR A 270 -4.44 15.96 -28.63
N ASP A 271 -4.73 15.41 -27.45
CA ASP A 271 -5.94 15.63 -26.69
C ASP A 271 -5.75 16.68 -25.57
N HIS A 272 -6.88 17.12 -24.98
CA HIS A 272 -6.88 17.82 -23.71
C HIS A 272 -7.12 16.83 -22.57
N ILE A 273 -6.10 16.61 -21.73
CA ILE A 273 -6.16 15.74 -20.56
C ILE A 273 -6.35 16.62 -19.32
N ILE A 274 -7.42 16.39 -18.56
CA ILE A 274 -7.62 17.03 -17.26
C ILE A 274 -7.47 15.99 -16.17
N THR A 275 -6.57 16.20 -15.21
CA THR A 275 -6.45 15.36 -14.02
C THR A 275 -6.99 16.04 -12.77
N VAL A 276 -7.59 15.28 -11.88
CA VAL A 276 -8.00 15.70 -10.53
C VAL A 276 -7.37 14.74 -9.53
N GLU A 277 -6.51 15.27 -8.67
CA GLU A 277 -5.65 14.47 -7.78
C GLU A 277 -5.65 15.03 -6.35
N ASP A 278 -5.28 14.19 -5.37
CA ASP A 278 -5.20 14.58 -3.96
C ASP A 278 -4.06 13.82 -3.22
N PRO A 279 -2.84 14.37 -3.24
CA PRO A 279 -2.32 15.49 -4.04
C PRO A 279 -1.81 15.05 -5.43
N ILE A 280 -1.33 16.02 -6.25
CA ILE A 280 -0.58 15.73 -7.49
C ILE A 280 0.77 15.11 -7.11
N GLU A 281 0.92 13.81 -7.35
CA GLU A 281 2.19 13.11 -7.09
C GLU A 281 3.20 13.34 -8.22
N VAL A 282 2.75 13.37 -9.47
CA VAL A 282 3.63 13.52 -10.64
C VAL A 282 3.14 14.63 -11.55
N VAL A 283 4.02 15.56 -11.88
CA VAL A 283 3.72 16.62 -12.84
C VAL A 283 3.96 16.10 -14.25
N GLN A 284 2.94 16.16 -15.07
CA GLN A 284 2.98 15.83 -16.49
C GLN A 284 3.31 17.09 -17.30
N SER A 285 4.50 17.14 -17.88
CA SER A 285 4.81 18.20 -18.84
C SER A 285 4.07 17.96 -20.16
N PRO A 286 3.38 18.95 -20.75
CA PRO A 286 2.72 18.80 -22.05
C PRO A 286 3.70 18.31 -23.12
N LYS A 287 3.26 17.33 -23.93
CA LYS A 287 4.00 16.79 -25.09
C LYS A 287 3.12 16.87 -26.33
N GLY A 288 2.40 15.80 -26.69
CA GLY A 288 1.39 15.82 -27.73
C GLY A 288 0.07 16.40 -27.24
N CYS A 289 -0.29 16.13 -25.99
CA CYS A 289 -1.51 16.61 -25.35
C CYS A 289 -1.30 17.91 -24.57
N ASN A 290 -2.38 18.68 -24.40
CA ASN A 290 -2.46 19.67 -23.33
C ASN A 290 -2.86 18.98 -22.02
N VAL A 291 -2.06 19.14 -20.96
CA VAL A 291 -2.32 18.47 -19.68
C VAL A 291 -2.58 19.50 -18.59
N THR A 292 -3.81 19.52 -18.10
CA THR A 292 -4.27 20.40 -17.01
C THR A 292 -4.44 19.57 -15.74
N GLN A 293 -3.54 19.73 -14.76
CA GLN A 293 -3.58 19.01 -13.48
C GLN A 293 -4.19 19.89 -12.38
N ARG A 294 -5.19 19.38 -11.69
CA ARG A 294 -5.88 20.06 -10.58
C ARG A 294 -5.76 19.25 -9.29
N GLU A 295 -5.27 19.91 -8.25
CA GLU A 295 -5.14 19.33 -6.90
C GLU A 295 -6.31 19.78 -6.02
N VAL A 296 -6.89 18.85 -5.27
CA VAL A 296 -7.91 19.13 -4.27
C VAL A 296 -7.26 19.93 -3.12
N GLY A 297 -7.91 20.98 -2.67
CA GLY A 297 -7.39 21.94 -1.71
C GLY A 297 -6.82 23.19 -2.39
N PRO A 298 -5.65 23.16 -3.01
CA PRO A 298 -5.06 24.32 -3.67
C PRO A 298 -5.82 24.82 -4.89
N HIS A 299 -6.31 23.91 -5.75
CA HIS A 299 -6.87 24.28 -7.06
C HIS A 299 -8.39 24.08 -7.15
N THR A 300 -8.97 23.27 -6.28
CA THR A 300 -10.40 22.96 -6.24
C THR A 300 -10.82 22.51 -4.84
N LYS A 301 -12.13 22.63 -4.55
CA LYS A 301 -12.65 22.26 -3.21
C LYS A 301 -12.84 20.75 -3.02
N SER A 302 -13.12 20.01 -4.08
CA SER A 302 -13.39 18.56 -4.03
C SER A 302 -13.23 17.93 -5.41
N PHE A 303 -13.16 16.60 -5.48
CA PHE A 303 -13.20 15.85 -6.73
C PHE A 303 -14.45 16.16 -7.55
N PHE A 304 -15.62 16.16 -6.92
CA PHE A 304 -16.90 16.50 -7.57
C PHE A 304 -16.88 17.89 -8.20
N THR A 305 -16.46 18.92 -7.43
CA THR A 305 -16.39 20.31 -7.94
C THR A 305 -15.42 20.45 -9.10
N ALA A 306 -14.27 19.76 -9.01
CA ALA A 306 -13.26 19.75 -10.07
C ALA A 306 -13.79 19.10 -11.35
N LEU A 307 -14.46 17.95 -11.22
CA LEU A 307 -15.01 17.19 -12.33
C LEU A 307 -16.14 17.96 -13.04
N LYS A 308 -17.02 18.59 -12.24
CA LYS A 308 -18.07 19.49 -12.77
C LYS A 308 -17.48 20.67 -13.57
N GLY A 309 -16.33 21.21 -13.13
CA GLY A 309 -15.61 22.25 -13.86
C GLY A 309 -14.95 21.68 -15.12
N ALA A 310 -14.31 20.53 -15.03
CA ALA A 310 -13.61 19.88 -16.12
C ALA A 310 -14.49 19.68 -17.36
N LEU A 311 -15.74 19.26 -17.19
CA LEU A 311 -16.71 19.08 -18.29
C LEU A 311 -17.05 20.37 -19.09
N ARG A 312 -16.55 21.51 -18.67
CA ARG A 312 -16.73 22.81 -19.37
C ARG A 312 -15.45 23.35 -19.96
N GLU A 313 -14.37 22.61 -19.82
CA GLU A 313 -13.02 22.97 -20.27
C GLU A 313 -12.61 22.20 -21.53
N ASP A 314 -13.60 21.63 -22.26
CA ASP A 314 -13.39 20.87 -23.49
C ASP A 314 -12.33 19.73 -23.33
N PRO A 315 -12.50 18.81 -22.38
CA PRO A 315 -11.58 17.71 -22.19
C PRO A 315 -11.91 16.53 -23.11
N ASP A 316 -10.90 15.86 -23.63
CA ASP A 316 -11.03 14.54 -24.26
C ASP A 316 -10.83 13.41 -23.24
N VAL A 317 -9.91 13.62 -22.31
CA VAL A 317 -9.56 12.64 -21.28
C VAL A 317 -9.67 13.27 -19.89
N ILE A 318 -10.39 12.60 -19.00
CA ILE A 318 -10.54 13.01 -17.61
C ILE A 318 -9.94 11.92 -16.70
N VAL A 319 -9.00 12.31 -15.86
CA VAL A 319 -8.31 11.41 -14.94
C VAL A 319 -8.69 11.76 -13.50
N ILE A 320 -9.23 10.78 -12.76
CA ILE A 320 -9.71 10.97 -11.41
C ILE A 320 -8.84 10.14 -10.47
N GLY A 321 -8.09 10.80 -9.61
CA GLY A 321 -7.16 10.17 -8.68
C GLY A 321 -7.80 9.10 -7.84
N GLU A 322 -9.04 9.33 -7.36
CA GLU A 322 -9.82 8.33 -6.64
C GLU A 322 -11.34 8.56 -6.72
N LEU A 323 -12.08 7.48 -6.94
CA LEU A 323 -13.54 7.42 -6.95
C LEU A 323 -14.04 6.87 -5.60
N ARG A 324 -14.48 7.76 -4.70
CA ARG A 324 -14.89 7.39 -3.32
C ARG A 324 -16.37 7.62 -3.05
N ASP A 325 -16.89 8.75 -3.47
CA ASP A 325 -18.23 9.23 -3.13
C ASP A 325 -19.20 9.09 -4.31
N LEU A 326 -20.50 9.03 -3.97
CA LEU A 326 -21.59 8.86 -4.93
C LEU A 326 -21.56 9.91 -6.04
N GLU A 327 -21.41 11.19 -5.67
CA GLU A 327 -21.50 12.30 -6.63
C GLU A 327 -20.35 12.28 -7.63
N THR A 328 -19.14 11.97 -7.18
CA THR A 328 -17.97 11.83 -8.05
C THR A 328 -18.10 10.64 -8.99
N ILE A 329 -18.62 9.49 -8.48
CA ILE A 329 -18.82 8.28 -9.28
C ILE A 329 -19.91 8.50 -10.33
N GLU A 330 -21.05 9.10 -9.97
CA GLU A 330 -22.15 9.42 -10.88
C GLU A 330 -21.68 10.34 -12.01
N MET A 331 -20.91 11.38 -11.67
CA MET A 331 -20.37 12.32 -12.65
C MET A 331 -19.34 11.65 -13.58
N ALA A 332 -18.50 10.75 -13.06
CA ALA A 332 -17.55 9.99 -13.85
C ALA A 332 -18.23 9.06 -14.87
N ILE A 333 -19.29 8.37 -14.44
CA ILE A 333 -20.12 7.54 -15.34
C ILE A 333 -20.77 8.42 -16.42
N SER A 334 -21.42 9.52 -16.03
CA SER A 334 -22.06 10.45 -16.97
C SER A 334 -21.06 11.03 -17.98
N ALA A 335 -19.88 11.45 -17.55
CA ALA A 335 -18.81 11.93 -18.42
C ALA A 335 -18.39 10.87 -19.45
N SER A 336 -18.27 9.61 -18.99
CA SER A 336 -17.87 8.49 -19.85
C SER A 336 -18.91 8.13 -20.91
N GLU A 337 -20.20 8.40 -20.65
CA GLU A 337 -21.29 8.24 -21.62
C GLU A 337 -21.35 9.39 -22.62
N THR A 338 -20.98 10.61 -22.19
CA THR A 338 -21.12 11.84 -22.98
C THR A 338 -19.90 12.17 -23.85
N GLY A 339 -19.05 11.21 -24.13
CA GLY A 339 -17.98 11.35 -25.12
C GLY A 339 -16.54 11.42 -24.58
N HIS A 340 -16.34 11.40 -23.25
CA HIS A 340 -15.03 11.54 -22.65
C HIS A 340 -14.43 10.17 -22.26
N LEU A 341 -13.12 10.02 -22.41
CA LEU A 341 -12.40 8.90 -21.81
C LEU A 341 -12.11 9.22 -20.35
N VAL A 342 -12.76 8.50 -19.45
CA VAL A 342 -12.59 8.66 -18.01
C VAL A 342 -11.73 7.54 -17.44
N ILE A 343 -10.64 7.89 -16.75
CA ILE A 343 -9.76 6.94 -16.07
C ILE A 343 -9.79 7.25 -14.57
N GLY A 344 -10.25 6.29 -13.75
CA GLY A 344 -10.36 6.49 -12.31
C GLY A 344 -9.72 5.38 -11.49
N THR A 345 -9.39 5.64 -10.22
CA THR A 345 -8.91 4.60 -9.33
C THR A 345 -9.90 4.25 -8.22
N MET A 346 -9.85 2.99 -7.76
CA MET A 346 -10.61 2.50 -6.60
C MET A 346 -9.76 1.58 -5.73
N HIS A 347 -10.17 1.37 -4.47
CA HIS A 347 -9.49 0.48 -3.52
C HIS A 347 -10.18 -0.88 -3.41
N THR A 348 -10.25 -1.63 -4.51
CA THR A 348 -10.86 -2.95 -4.59
C THR A 348 -9.86 -3.99 -5.09
N SER A 349 -10.09 -5.27 -4.78
CA SER A 349 -9.10 -6.34 -4.96
C SER A 349 -9.20 -7.09 -6.29
N ASP A 350 -10.35 -7.01 -6.96
CA ASP A 350 -10.67 -7.73 -8.20
C ASP A 350 -11.79 -7.01 -8.98
N ALA A 351 -12.01 -7.40 -10.22
CA ALA A 351 -12.97 -6.76 -11.12
C ALA A 351 -14.43 -6.90 -10.65
N ALA A 352 -14.82 -8.05 -10.12
CA ALA A 352 -16.19 -8.28 -9.64
C ALA A 352 -16.49 -7.41 -8.40
N THR A 353 -15.58 -7.39 -7.44
CA THR A 353 -15.68 -6.53 -6.26
C THR A 353 -15.68 -5.05 -6.66
N THR A 354 -14.91 -4.67 -7.68
CA THR A 354 -14.88 -3.29 -8.19
C THR A 354 -16.25 -2.87 -8.71
N LEU A 355 -16.89 -3.70 -9.54
CA LEU A 355 -18.20 -3.41 -10.08
C LEU A 355 -19.28 -3.39 -9.00
N ASN A 356 -19.25 -4.32 -8.07
CA ASN A 356 -20.18 -4.28 -6.94
C ASN A 356 -20.03 -2.98 -6.16
N ARG A 357 -18.80 -2.61 -5.79
CA ARG A 357 -18.53 -1.38 -5.05
C ARG A 357 -18.97 -0.12 -5.79
N LEU A 358 -18.76 -0.09 -7.11
CA LEU A 358 -19.18 1.02 -7.96
C LEU A 358 -20.71 1.18 -7.96
N LEU A 359 -21.45 0.07 -7.93
CA LEU A 359 -22.92 0.04 -7.98
C LEU A 359 -23.58 0.21 -6.61
N ASP A 360 -22.96 -0.31 -5.55
CA ASP A 360 -23.51 -0.32 -4.19
C ASP A 360 -23.58 1.06 -3.54
N VAL A 361 -22.86 2.05 -4.05
CA VAL A 361 -22.95 3.44 -3.56
C VAL A 361 -24.29 4.10 -3.95
N PHE A 362 -24.99 3.58 -4.97
CA PHE A 362 -26.26 4.12 -5.45
C PHE A 362 -27.45 3.56 -4.69
N PRO A 363 -28.49 4.39 -4.46
CA PRO A 363 -29.74 3.89 -3.92
C PRO A 363 -30.34 2.76 -4.78
N PRO A 364 -31.00 1.76 -4.18
CA PRO A 364 -31.56 0.60 -4.92
C PRO A 364 -32.44 0.96 -6.12
N VAL A 365 -33.18 2.05 -6.01
CA VAL A 365 -34.07 2.54 -7.09
C VAL A 365 -33.27 2.94 -8.35
N GLN A 366 -32.08 3.45 -8.20
CA GLN A 366 -31.23 3.91 -9.30
C GLN A 366 -30.33 2.79 -9.87
N GLN A 367 -30.08 1.73 -9.12
CA GLN A 367 -29.10 0.71 -9.49
C GLN A 367 -29.35 0.06 -10.85
N THR A 368 -30.60 -0.15 -11.24
CA THR A 368 -30.92 -0.75 -12.56
C THR A 368 -30.47 0.15 -13.71
N GLN A 369 -30.74 1.45 -13.60
CA GLN A 369 -30.31 2.44 -14.59
C GLN A 369 -28.78 2.55 -14.64
N ILE A 370 -28.14 2.66 -13.47
CA ILE A 370 -26.68 2.79 -13.38
C ILE A 370 -25.98 1.54 -13.90
N ARG A 371 -26.52 0.32 -13.70
CA ARG A 371 -25.98 -0.90 -14.31
C ARG A 371 -26.00 -0.83 -15.84
N ALA A 372 -27.07 -0.29 -16.42
CA ALA A 372 -27.15 -0.12 -17.87
C ALA A 372 -26.07 0.87 -18.34
N SER A 373 -25.93 2.04 -17.71
CA SER A 373 -24.92 3.05 -18.01
C SER A 373 -23.50 2.51 -17.89
N VAL A 374 -23.19 1.82 -16.77
CA VAL A 374 -21.87 1.20 -16.57
C VAL A 374 -21.61 0.11 -17.60
N ALA A 375 -22.59 -0.73 -17.93
CA ALA A 375 -22.44 -1.78 -18.93
C ALA A 375 -22.07 -1.23 -20.32
N GLU A 376 -22.55 -0.05 -20.67
CA GLU A 376 -22.27 0.60 -21.97
C GLU A 376 -20.96 1.39 -21.98
N SER A 377 -20.69 2.11 -20.89
CA SER A 377 -19.55 2.99 -20.81
C SER A 377 -18.25 2.30 -20.39
N LEU A 378 -18.30 1.23 -19.58
CA LEU A 378 -17.10 0.55 -19.09
C LEU A 378 -16.29 -0.06 -20.23
N ARG A 379 -15.01 0.25 -20.30
CA ARG A 379 -14.04 -0.33 -21.27
C ARG A 379 -13.20 -1.43 -20.63
N GLY A 380 -12.78 -1.25 -19.38
CA GLY A 380 -12.02 -2.28 -18.67
C GLY A 380 -11.71 -1.94 -17.23
N VAL A 381 -11.25 -2.97 -16.51
CA VAL A 381 -10.79 -2.86 -15.12
C VAL A 381 -9.41 -3.51 -15.04
N VAL A 382 -8.43 -2.78 -14.49
CA VAL A 382 -7.07 -3.25 -14.24
C VAL A 382 -6.87 -3.30 -12.73
N CYS A 383 -6.93 -4.49 -12.15
CA CYS A 383 -6.68 -4.69 -10.73
C CYS A 383 -5.22 -5.09 -10.51
N GLN A 384 -4.53 -4.47 -9.58
CA GLN A 384 -3.11 -4.74 -9.38
C GLN A 384 -2.74 -4.94 -7.92
N ARG A 385 -1.66 -5.72 -7.71
CA ARG A 385 -0.99 -5.95 -6.43
C ARG A 385 0.51 -5.91 -6.62
N LEU A 386 1.23 -5.37 -5.63
CA LEU A 386 2.67 -5.45 -5.57
C LEU A 386 3.08 -6.61 -4.65
N LEU A 387 3.80 -7.58 -5.19
CA LEU A 387 4.25 -8.78 -4.50
C LEU A 387 5.76 -8.73 -4.26
N PRO A 388 6.26 -9.22 -3.10
CA PRO A 388 7.69 -9.35 -2.86
C PRO A 388 8.36 -10.28 -3.89
N ALA A 389 9.39 -9.78 -4.57
CA ALA A 389 10.16 -10.56 -5.54
C ALA A 389 11.25 -11.40 -4.87
N ILE A 390 11.57 -12.57 -5.44
CA ILE A 390 12.76 -13.32 -5.07
C ILE A 390 13.98 -12.49 -5.49
N GLY A 391 14.91 -12.26 -4.55
CA GLY A 391 16.06 -11.40 -4.79
C GLY A 391 15.87 -9.93 -4.32
N GLY A 392 14.69 -9.58 -3.86
CA GLY A 392 14.36 -8.25 -3.34
C GLY A 392 13.56 -7.40 -4.33
N GLY A 393 13.03 -6.27 -3.83
CA GLY A 393 12.14 -5.42 -4.61
C GLY A 393 10.71 -5.95 -4.68
N LEU A 394 9.92 -5.41 -5.61
CA LEU A 394 8.52 -5.72 -5.82
C LEU A 394 8.28 -6.05 -7.28
N VAL A 395 7.33 -6.95 -7.55
CA VAL A 395 6.80 -7.24 -8.89
C VAL A 395 5.31 -6.99 -8.90
N VAL A 396 4.80 -6.46 -10.01
CA VAL A 396 3.37 -6.18 -10.16
C VAL A 396 2.64 -7.42 -10.69
N ALA A 397 1.62 -7.86 -9.97
CA ALA A 397 0.63 -8.81 -10.46
C ALA A 397 -0.62 -8.03 -10.85
N CYS A 398 -1.17 -8.28 -12.02
CA CYS A 398 -2.38 -7.60 -12.48
C CYS A 398 -3.43 -8.58 -13.01
N GLU A 399 -4.67 -8.28 -12.69
CA GLU A 399 -5.88 -8.84 -13.29
C GLU A 399 -6.41 -7.83 -14.29
N ILE A 400 -6.78 -8.26 -15.48
CA ILE A 400 -7.30 -7.39 -16.52
C ILE A 400 -8.64 -7.95 -17.00
N MET A 401 -9.68 -7.14 -16.90
CA MET A 401 -11.00 -7.39 -17.47
C MET A 401 -11.23 -6.40 -18.62
N ILE A 402 -11.54 -6.90 -19.80
CA ILE A 402 -11.94 -6.11 -20.97
C ILE A 402 -13.45 -6.23 -21.13
N SER A 403 -14.14 -5.12 -21.26
CA SER A 403 -15.60 -5.12 -21.50
C SER A 403 -15.90 -5.67 -22.89
N ASN A 404 -16.72 -6.70 -22.94
CA ASN A 404 -17.28 -7.28 -24.14
C ASN A 404 -18.78 -7.57 -23.92
N THR A 405 -19.48 -8.01 -24.95
CA THR A 405 -20.94 -8.26 -24.89
C THR A 405 -21.37 -9.17 -23.73
N ALA A 406 -20.55 -10.20 -23.40
CA ALA A 406 -20.83 -11.09 -22.27
C ALA A 406 -20.67 -10.38 -20.92
N ILE A 407 -19.60 -9.61 -20.74
CA ILE A 407 -19.37 -8.79 -19.54
C ILE A 407 -20.50 -7.76 -19.37
N GLN A 408 -20.86 -7.06 -20.44
CA GLN A 408 -21.96 -6.08 -20.44
C GLN A 408 -23.30 -6.70 -20.03
N ALA A 409 -23.61 -7.90 -20.53
CA ALA A 409 -24.83 -8.61 -20.15
C ALA A 409 -24.83 -8.96 -18.65
N LEU A 410 -23.72 -9.48 -18.13
CA LEU A 410 -23.60 -9.80 -16.70
C LEU A 410 -23.72 -8.56 -15.79
N ILE A 411 -23.18 -7.42 -16.23
CA ILE A 411 -23.31 -6.15 -15.48
C ILE A 411 -24.78 -5.72 -15.45
N ARG A 412 -25.48 -5.69 -16.60
CA ARG A 412 -26.91 -5.33 -16.68
C ARG A 412 -27.79 -6.22 -15.80
N GLU A 413 -27.50 -7.52 -15.80
CA GLU A 413 -28.25 -8.49 -15.00
C GLU A 413 -27.87 -8.51 -13.52
N GLY A 414 -26.81 -7.80 -13.12
CA GLY A 414 -26.29 -7.82 -11.75
C GLY A 414 -25.60 -9.15 -11.36
N LYS A 415 -25.20 -9.96 -12.34
CA LYS A 415 -24.58 -11.29 -12.14
C LYS A 415 -23.05 -11.22 -12.14
N THR A 416 -22.48 -10.35 -11.32
CA THR A 416 -21.03 -10.09 -11.27
C THR A 416 -20.19 -11.33 -10.92
N ALA A 417 -20.77 -12.33 -10.22
CA ALA A 417 -20.11 -13.60 -9.96
C ALA A 417 -19.74 -14.38 -11.24
N GLY A 418 -20.45 -14.16 -12.36
CA GLY A 418 -20.16 -14.78 -13.65
C GLY A 418 -18.98 -14.18 -14.40
N LEU A 419 -18.51 -12.99 -14.01
CA LEU A 419 -17.42 -12.27 -14.69
C LEU A 419 -16.14 -13.08 -14.75
N ARG A 420 -15.80 -13.78 -13.68
CA ARG A 420 -14.61 -14.63 -13.61
C ARG A 420 -14.58 -15.66 -14.75
N ASN A 421 -15.69 -16.34 -15.00
CA ASN A 421 -15.77 -17.36 -16.05
C ASN A 421 -15.53 -16.76 -17.46
N VAL A 422 -16.09 -15.56 -17.70
CA VAL A 422 -15.87 -14.85 -18.96
C VAL A 422 -14.40 -14.43 -19.10
N MET A 423 -13.78 -13.95 -18.03
CA MET A 423 -12.37 -13.57 -18.03
C MET A 423 -11.44 -14.79 -18.25
N GLU A 424 -11.79 -15.97 -17.72
CA GLU A 424 -11.02 -17.21 -17.93
C GLU A 424 -11.01 -17.64 -19.40
N THR A 425 -12.10 -17.37 -20.12
CA THR A 425 -12.20 -17.69 -21.56
C THR A 425 -11.68 -16.57 -22.46
N GLY A 426 -11.64 -15.31 -21.94
CA GLY A 426 -11.24 -14.10 -22.66
C GLY A 426 -9.73 -13.86 -22.76
N VAL A 427 -8.89 -14.85 -22.54
CA VAL A 427 -7.42 -14.72 -22.57
C VAL A 427 -6.91 -14.19 -23.92
N LYS A 428 -7.55 -14.57 -25.03
CA LYS A 428 -7.21 -14.07 -26.39
C LYS A 428 -7.50 -12.57 -26.58
N GLU A 429 -8.44 -12.03 -25.78
CA GLU A 429 -8.76 -10.60 -25.76
C GLU A 429 -7.81 -9.79 -24.85
N GLY A 430 -6.91 -10.49 -24.16
CA GLY A 430 -5.96 -9.89 -23.23
C GLY A 430 -6.42 -9.93 -21.76
N MET A 431 -7.54 -10.60 -21.47
CA MET A 431 -8.00 -10.76 -20.08
C MET A 431 -7.10 -11.72 -19.29
N CYS A 432 -6.94 -11.47 -18.01
CA CYS A 432 -6.25 -12.38 -17.10
C CYS A 432 -6.80 -12.25 -15.68
N ILE A 433 -6.77 -13.37 -14.95
CA ILE A 433 -7.22 -13.45 -13.57
C ILE A 433 -6.02 -13.37 -12.64
N MET A 434 -6.13 -12.65 -11.54
CA MET A 434 -5.07 -12.44 -10.56
C MET A 434 -4.40 -13.73 -10.11
N GLU A 435 -5.18 -14.76 -9.78
CA GLU A 435 -4.65 -16.03 -9.27
C GLU A 435 -3.81 -16.78 -10.31
N ASN A 436 -4.19 -16.71 -11.61
CA ASN A 436 -3.43 -17.32 -12.68
C ASN A 436 -2.09 -16.58 -12.90
N VAL A 437 -2.10 -15.24 -12.76
CA VAL A 437 -0.89 -14.42 -12.85
C VAL A 437 0.06 -14.74 -11.68
N VAL A 438 -0.47 -14.88 -10.47
CA VAL A 438 0.32 -15.27 -9.29
C VAL A 438 0.93 -16.67 -9.45
N LEU A 439 0.16 -17.65 -9.96
CA LEU A 439 0.65 -18.99 -10.25
C LEU A 439 1.79 -18.97 -11.27
N GLU A 440 1.63 -18.19 -12.34
CA GLU A 440 2.68 -18.04 -13.35
C GLU A 440 3.94 -17.40 -12.79
N MET A 441 3.81 -16.34 -11.98
CA MET A 441 4.96 -15.70 -11.32
C MET A 441 5.70 -16.67 -10.38
N TYR A 442 4.97 -17.52 -9.68
CA TYR A 442 5.56 -18.59 -8.88
C TYR A 442 6.31 -19.60 -9.75
N THR A 443 5.68 -20.08 -10.83
CA THR A 443 6.29 -21.02 -11.77
C THR A 443 7.55 -20.44 -12.42
N GLN A 444 7.55 -19.15 -12.73
CA GLN A 444 8.70 -18.39 -13.25
C GLN A 444 9.75 -18.04 -12.17
N LYS A 445 9.55 -18.48 -10.93
CA LYS A 445 10.44 -18.18 -9.78
C LYS A 445 10.64 -16.69 -9.52
N LYS A 446 9.63 -15.87 -9.83
CA LYS A 446 9.64 -14.43 -9.52
C LYS A 446 9.23 -14.13 -8.08
N ILE A 447 8.37 -15.00 -7.50
CA ILE A 447 7.88 -14.89 -6.13
C ILE A 447 8.06 -16.22 -5.39
N THR A 448 8.10 -16.17 -4.06
CA THR A 448 8.22 -17.37 -3.23
C THR A 448 6.90 -18.14 -3.16
N LYS A 449 6.96 -19.43 -2.74
CA LYS A 449 5.78 -20.28 -2.51
C LYS A 449 4.83 -19.64 -1.49
N GLU A 450 5.37 -19.11 -0.40
CA GLU A 450 4.62 -18.46 0.67
C GLU A 450 3.87 -17.25 0.12
N THR A 451 4.57 -16.40 -0.67
CA THR A 451 3.96 -15.24 -1.31
C THR A 451 2.82 -15.66 -2.24
N ALA A 452 3.01 -16.73 -3.02
CA ALA A 452 1.97 -17.23 -3.92
C ALA A 452 0.76 -17.76 -3.15
N LEU A 453 0.95 -18.57 -2.10
CA LEU A 453 -0.13 -19.16 -1.30
C LEU A 453 -0.99 -18.12 -0.57
N ILE A 454 -0.38 -17.02 -0.09
CA ILE A 454 -1.10 -15.92 0.57
C ILE A 454 -2.00 -15.18 -0.44
N ASN A 455 -1.61 -15.11 -1.71
CA ASN A 455 -2.33 -14.34 -2.73
C ASN A 455 -3.27 -15.16 -3.61
N VAL A 456 -3.46 -16.46 -3.32
CA VAL A 456 -4.34 -17.38 -4.04
C VAL A 456 -5.34 -18.00 -3.07
N SER A 457 -6.63 -17.91 -3.39
CA SER A 457 -7.72 -18.48 -2.58
C SER A 457 -8.32 -19.76 -3.18
N THR A 458 -8.32 -19.89 -4.51
CA THR A 458 -8.95 -21.01 -5.22
C THR A 458 -8.20 -22.32 -4.99
N ARG A 459 -8.93 -23.34 -4.55
CA ARG A 459 -8.38 -24.67 -4.23
C ARG A 459 -7.56 -25.27 -5.38
N ASN A 460 -8.05 -25.19 -6.61
CA ASN A 460 -7.37 -25.74 -7.79
C ASN A 460 -6.01 -25.08 -8.06
N VAL A 461 -5.89 -23.76 -7.83
CA VAL A 461 -4.64 -23.03 -8.03
C VAL A 461 -3.69 -23.31 -6.86
N ARG A 462 -4.21 -23.37 -5.62
CA ARG A 462 -3.42 -23.75 -4.45
C ARG A 462 -2.80 -25.14 -4.59
N GLN A 463 -3.54 -26.13 -5.09
CA GLN A 463 -3.03 -27.48 -5.34
C GLN A 463 -1.91 -27.53 -6.39
N LYS A 464 -1.88 -26.61 -7.35
CA LYS A 464 -0.76 -26.50 -8.32
C LYS A 464 0.50 -25.92 -7.68
N ILE A 465 0.35 -25.07 -6.66
CA ILE A 465 1.46 -24.49 -5.91
C ILE A 465 1.96 -25.49 -4.85
N GLU A 466 1.05 -26.24 -4.24
CA GLU A 466 1.28 -27.21 -3.18
C GLU A 466 0.57 -28.52 -3.50
N PRO A 467 1.18 -29.35 -4.37
CA PRO A 467 0.61 -30.66 -4.67
C PRO A 467 0.50 -31.47 -3.37
N ALA A 468 -0.66 -32.11 -3.17
CA ALA A 468 -0.87 -33.01 -2.04
C ALA A 468 0.24 -34.05 -1.98
N SER A 469 0.83 -34.23 -0.81
CA SER A 469 1.76 -35.36 -0.61
C SER A 469 1.08 -36.67 -1.04
N PRO A 470 1.75 -37.57 -1.79
CA PRO A 470 1.15 -38.82 -2.15
C PRO A 470 0.70 -39.56 -0.87
N PRO A 471 -0.45 -40.21 -0.89
CA PRO A 471 -0.93 -40.95 0.28
C PRO A 471 0.18 -41.90 0.75
N SER A 472 0.53 -41.80 2.02
CA SER A 472 1.47 -42.72 2.64
C SER A 472 0.96 -44.18 2.39
N THR A 473 1.71 -44.95 1.66
CA THR A 473 1.42 -46.37 1.48
C THR A 473 1.29 -47.00 2.86
N PRO A 474 0.19 -47.70 3.17
CA PRO A 474 0.07 -48.38 4.45
C PRO A 474 1.22 -49.43 4.54
N PRO A 475 1.83 -49.58 5.74
CA PRO A 475 2.90 -50.55 5.92
C PRO A 475 2.37 -51.92 5.50
N THR A 476 2.98 -52.53 4.49
CA THR A 476 2.73 -53.92 4.11
C THR A 476 3.07 -54.76 5.32
N GLY A 477 2.04 -55.21 6.02
CA GLY A 477 2.17 -56.19 7.08
C GLY A 477 2.80 -57.46 6.48
N LYS A 478 3.95 -57.82 7.02
CA LYS A 478 4.50 -59.14 6.82
C LYS A 478 3.63 -60.13 7.61
N ALA A 479 3.05 -61.09 6.89
CA ALA A 479 2.50 -62.31 7.47
C ALA A 479 3.60 -63.20 8.04
#